data_db0db38162504d4ae4b536272cbc29cc
#
_entry.id   db0db38162504d4ae4b536272cbc29cc
#
_cell.length_a   1.000
_cell.length_b   1.000
_cell.length_c   1.000
_cell.angle_alpha   90.00
_cell.angle_beta   90.00
_cell.angle_gamma   90.00
#
_symmetry.space_group_name_H-M   'P 1'
#
loop_
_entity.id
_entity.type
_entity.pdbx_description
1 polymer ?
#
loop_
_entity_poly.entity_id
_entity_poly.type
_entity_poly.pdbx_seq_one_letter_code
_entity_poly.pdbx_strand_id
1 'polypeptide(L)'
;MAYLEAVSVHAFERLERELELHGAPPSLLRDARRARRDEVRHTAMTTRLARRHGASPRLPDAPAPARARTLFEVALENAVEGCIRETYGAVQGLVEAQTSRDATMRRAMQSIATDECRHAELAWAVHAWAMPRLTGDERRAVERAMKDAVAEIAARDPRTASLLFNAERNLAEGRGARL
;
A
#
# COMPACT_ATOMS: atom_id res chain seq x y z
N MET A 1 -2.76 -6.30 -12.27
CA MET A 1 -1.92 -6.72 -11.13
C MET A 1 -0.43 -6.53 -11.46
N ALA A 2 0.27 -7.31 -12.29
CA ALA A 2 1.73 -7.18 -12.50
C ALA A 2 2.25 -5.77 -12.83
N TYR A 3 1.48 -4.95 -13.54
CA TYR A 3 1.82 -3.55 -13.80
C TYR A 3 1.79 -2.71 -12.51
N LEU A 4 0.79 -2.90 -11.67
CA LEU A 4 0.63 -2.15 -10.41
C LEU A 4 1.76 -2.49 -9.44
N GLU A 5 2.08 -3.77 -9.26
CA GLU A 5 3.22 -4.21 -8.44
C GLU A 5 4.54 -3.55 -8.89
N ALA A 6 4.77 -3.48 -10.21
CA ALA A 6 5.97 -2.83 -10.74
C ALA A 6 5.97 -1.30 -10.53
N VAL A 7 4.81 -0.64 -10.52
CA VAL A 7 4.68 0.77 -10.14
C VAL A 7 5.01 0.94 -8.66
N SER A 8 4.53 0.03 -7.79
CA SER A 8 4.76 0.07 -6.34
C SER A 8 6.25 -0.06 -5.98
N VAL A 9 7.07 -0.79 -6.76
CA VAL A 9 8.54 -0.80 -6.59
C VAL A 9 9.10 0.62 -6.60
N HIS A 10 8.70 1.44 -7.57
CA HIS A 10 9.15 2.83 -7.68
C HIS A 10 8.53 3.74 -6.62
N ALA A 11 7.29 3.46 -6.20
CA ALA A 11 6.64 4.20 -5.13
C ALA A 11 7.37 4.01 -3.79
N PHE A 12 7.73 2.78 -3.42
CA PHE A 12 8.50 2.52 -2.20
C PHE A 12 9.94 3.03 -2.27
N GLU A 13 10.58 3.00 -3.45
CA GLU A 13 11.90 3.62 -3.65
C GLU A 13 11.85 5.13 -3.43
N ARG A 14 10.81 5.80 -3.93
CA ARG A 14 10.58 7.22 -3.71
C ARG A 14 10.28 7.51 -2.24
N LEU A 15 9.39 6.73 -1.62
CA LEU A 15 9.04 6.87 -0.20
C LEU A 15 10.29 6.75 0.69
N GLU A 16 11.16 5.77 0.44
CA GLU A 16 12.41 5.61 1.20
C GLU A 16 13.25 6.89 1.17
N ARG A 17 13.48 7.45 -0.03
CA ARG A 17 14.27 8.69 -0.20
C ARG A 17 13.64 9.89 0.48
N GLU A 18 12.31 10.02 0.41
CA GLU A 18 11.58 11.12 1.04
C GLU A 18 11.54 11.00 2.56
N LEU A 19 11.37 9.80 3.09
CA LEU A 19 11.49 9.53 4.53
C LEU A 19 12.88 9.92 5.05
N GLU A 20 13.94 9.58 4.32
CA GLU A 20 15.32 9.96 4.67
C GLU A 20 15.48 11.48 4.63
N LEU A 21 15.01 12.16 3.59
CA LEU A 21 15.06 13.62 3.43
C LEU A 21 14.37 14.35 4.58
N HIS A 22 13.23 13.85 5.05
CA HIS A 22 12.45 14.44 6.14
C HIS A 22 12.88 13.98 7.54
N GLY A 23 13.96 13.22 7.66
CA GLY A 23 14.52 12.79 8.95
C GLY A 23 13.66 11.74 9.67
N ALA A 24 13.05 10.84 8.93
CA ALA A 24 12.29 9.75 9.50
C ALA A 24 13.19 8.77 10.28
N PRO A 25 12.63 8.07 11.29
CA PRO A 25 13.39 7.08 12.04
C PRO A 25 13.95 5.97 11.14
N PRO A 26 15.15 5.42 11.43
CA PRO A 26 15.75 4.34 10.64
C PRO A 26 14.86 3.08 10.51
N SER A 27 13.92 2.85 11.43
CA SER A 27 12.92 1.78 11.32
C SER A 27 12.04 1.94 10.07
N LEU A 28 11.48 3.12 9.84
CA LEU A 28 10.63 3.38 8.67
C LEU A 28 11.39 3.21 7.34
N LEU A 29 12.66 3.63 7.31
CA LEU A 29 13.51 3.44 6.12
C LEU A 29 13.76 1.95 5.86
N ARG A 30 14.05 1.15 6.91
CA ARG A 30 14.22 -0.30 6.76
C ARG A 30 12.97 -0.99 6.23
N ASP A 31 11.82 -0.59 6.76
CA ASP A 31 10.54 -1.17 6.37
C ASP A 31 10.15 -0.78 4.94
N ALA A 32 10.40 0.47 4.51
CA ALA A 32 10.23 0.88 3.12
C ALA A 32 11.15 0.11 2.16
N ARG A 33 12.41 -0.11 2.52
CA ARG A 33 13.34 -0.97 1.75
C ARG A 33 12.86 -2.41 1.66
N ARG A 34 12.25 -2.93 2.73
CA ARG A 34 11.68 -4.28 2.73
C ARG A 34 10.48 -4.33 1.79
N ALA A 35 9.53 -3.41 1.92
CA ALA A 35 8.37 -3.31 1.05
C ALA A 35 8.76 -3.26 -0.43
N ARG A 36 9.73 -2.41 -0.81
CA ARG A 36 10.27 -2.39 -2.17
C ARG A 36 10.75 -3.76 -2.66
N ARG A 37 11.44 -4.55 -1.83
CA ARG A 37 11.88 -5.91 -2.21
C ARG A 37 10.72 -6.89 -2.35
N ASP A 38 9.69 -6.71 -1.53
CA ASP A 38 8.47 -7.49 -1.61
C ASP A 38 7.78 -7.23 -2.95
N GLU A 39 7.65 -5.96 -3.38
CA GLU A 39 7.08 -5.57 -4.68
C GLU A 39 7.84 -6.13 -5.90
N VAL A 40 9.16 -6.21 -5.83
CA VAL A 40 9.95 -6.89 -6.88
C VAL A 40 9.55 -8.37 -6.99
N ARG A 41 9.33 -9.05 -5.86
CA ARG A 41 8.86 -10.44 -5.84
C ARG A 41 7.44 -10.57 -6.35
N HIS A 42 6.53 -9.66 -5.95
CA HIS A 42 5.15 -9.62 -6.40
C HIS A 42 5.07 -9.41 -7.91
N THR A 43 5.83 -8.47 -8.47
CA THR A 43 5.95 -8.25 -9.92
C THR A 43 6.34 -9.53 -10.66
N ALA A 44 7.35 -10.25 -10.19
CA ALA A 44 7.80 -11.49 -10.82
C ALA A 44 6.75 -12.61 -10.70
N MET A 45 6.05 -12.69 -9.56
CA MET A 45 5.02 -13.69 -9.28
C MET A 45 3.78 -13.44 -10.14
N THR A 46 3.26 -12.22 -10.14
CA THR A 46 2.05 -11.82 -10.89
C THR A 46 2.30 -11.85 -12.40
N THR A 47 3.52 -11.51 -12.86
CA THR A 47 3.92 -11.69 -14.27
C THR A 47 3.90 -13.16 -14.69
N ARG A 48 4.41 -14.08 -13.85
CA ARG A 48 4.34 -15.52 -14.12
C ARG A 48 2.91 -16.03 -14.19
N LEU A 49 2.06 -15.60 -13.25
CA LEU A 49 0.64 -15.94 -13.25
C LEU A 49 -0.05 -15.45 -14.52
N ALA A 50 0.15 -14.20 -14.90
CA ALA A 50 -0.42 -13.63 -16.11
C ALA A 50 -0.03 -14.43 -17.36
N ARG A 51 1.26 -14.77 -17.50
CA ARG A 51 1.76 -15.59 -18.64
C ARG A 51 1.16 -16.98 -18.67
N ARG A 52 0.96 -17.61 -17.51
CA ARG A 52 0.28 -18.93 -17.42
C ARG A 52 -1.15 -18.87 -17.96
N HIS A 53 -1.81 -17.72 -17.85
CA HIS A 53 -3.16 -17.49 -18.39
C HIS A 53 -3.15 -16.82 -19.78
N GLY A 54 -2.04 -16.87 -20.52
CA GLY A 54 -1.93 -16.39 -21.90
C GLY A 54 -1.76 -14.87 -22.05
N ALA A 55 -1.58 -14.13 -20.94
CA ALA A 55 -1.36 -12.70 -21.00
C ALA A 55 0.15 -12.35 -21.04
N SER A 56 0.46 -11.21 -21.68
CA SER A 56 1.82 -10.63 -21.72
C SER A 56 1.79 -9.27 -21.06
N PRO A 57 1.96 -9.17 -19.73
CA PRO A 57 1.88 -7.91 -19.04
C PRO A 57 3.02 -6.99 -19.48
N ARG A 58 2.69 -5.74 -19.82
CA ARG A 58 3.64 -4.67 -20.04
C ARG A 58 3.99 -4.07 -18.68
N LEU A 59 5.25 -3.99 -18.34
CA LEU A 59 5.71 -3.32 -17.12
C LEU A 59 5.95 -1.83 -17.41
N PRO A 60 5.80 -0.95 -16.41
CA PRO A 60 6.09 0.46 -16.58
C PRO A 60 7.58 0.71 -16.81
N ASP A 61 7.88 1.78 -17.53
CA ASP A 61 9.23 2.33 -17.56
C ASP A 61 9.57 2.98 -16.21
N ALA A 62 10.85 3.11 -15.91
CA ALA A 62 11.29 3.83 -14.73
C ALA A 62 10.78 5.30 -14.78
N PRO A 63 10.20 5.82 -13.70
CA PRO A 63 9.69 7.19 -13.71
C PRO A 63 10.85 8.18 -13.88
N ALA A 64 10.56 9.29 -14.56
CA ALA A 64 11.50 10.40 -14.66
C ALA A 64 11.85 10.95 -13.25
N PRO A 65 13.07 11.49 -13.05
CA PRO A 65 13.42 12.13 -11.79
C PRO A 65 12.42 13.23 -11.45
N ALA A 66 11.86 13.16 -10.25
CA ALA A 66 10.92 14.14 -9.74
C ALA A 66 11.58 15.00 -8.65
N ARG A 67 11.07 16.23 -8.45
CA ARG A 67 11.48 17.05 -7.32
C ARG A 67 11.20 16.35 -5.99
N ALA A 68 11.96 16.71 -4.99
CA ALA A 68 11.64 16.33 -3.62
C ALA A 68 10.30 16.95 -3.20
N ARG A 69 9.42 16.16 -2.61
CA ARG A 69 8.11 16.60 -2.12
C ARG A 69 8.21 17.12 -0.70
N THR A 70 7.31 18.04 -0.34
CA THR A 70 7.14 18.49 1.04
C THR A 70 6.63 17.33 1.91
N LEU A 71 6.82 17.41 3.23
CA LEU A 71 6.29 16.41 4.15
C LEU A 71 4.76 16.29 4.05
N PHE A 72 4.06 17.40 3.80
CA PHE A 72 2.62 17.39 3.57
C PHE A 72 2.23 16.58 2.32
N GLU A 73 2.91 16.79 1.20
CA GLU A 73 2.65 16.03 -0.05
C GLU A 73 2.91 14.53 0.15
N VAL A 74 3.96 14.17 0.89
CA VAL A 74 4.25 12.76 1.25
C VAL A 74 3.17 12.20 2.16
N ALA A 75 2.78 12.93 3.20
CA ALA A 75 1.76 12.49 4.14
C ALA A 75 0.38 12.33 3.48
N LEU A 76 0.03 13.24 2.55
CA LEU A 76 -1.23 13.19 1.82
C LEU A 76 -1.31 11.96 0.92
N GLU A 77 -0.28 11.69 0.12
CA GLU A 77 -0.24 10.48 -0.72
C GLU A 77 -0.19 9.21 0.13
N ASN A 78 0.65 9.17 1.17
CA ASN A 78 0.72 8.02 2.06
C ASN A 78 -0.62 7.71 2.74
N ALA A 79 -1.38 8.73 3.10
CA ALA A 79 -2.69 8.55 3.71
C ALA A 79 -3.70 7.88 2.75
N VAL A 80 -3.72 8.29 1.48
CA VAL A 80 -4.64 7.75 0.48
C VAL A 80 -4.14 6.42 -0.06
N GLU A 81 -2.93 6.39 -0.62
CA GLU A 81 -2.39 5.20 -1.30
C GLU A 81 -1.94 4.15 -0.27
N GLY A 82 -1.19 4.57 0.74
CA GLY A 82 -0.63 3.66 1.74
C GLY A 82 -1.65 3.23 2.80
N CYS A 83 -2.24 4.17 3.56
CA CYS A 83 -3.13 3.76 4.65
C CYS A 83 -4.43 3.15 4.13
N ILE A 84 -5.07 3.74 3.12
CA ILE A 84 -6.40 3.28 2.68
C ILE A 84 -6.29 2.21 1.58
N ARG A 85 -5.57 2.48 0.49
CA ARG A 85 -5.56 1.56 -0.66
C ARG A 85 -4.72 0.29 -0.43
N GLU A 86 -3.57 0.36 0.28
CA GLU A 86 -2.82 -0.84 0.65
C GLU A 86 -3.60 -1.71 1.65
N THR A 87 -4.27 -1.09 2.65
CA THR A 87 -5.15 -1.84 3.56
C THR A 87 -6.27 -2.54 2.79
N TYR A 88 -6.88 -1.85 1.82
CA TYR A 88 -7.90 -2.45 0.95
C TYR A 88 -7.33 -3.58 0.08
N GLY A 89 -6.14 -3.39 -0.50
CA GLY A 89 -5.43 -4.41 -1.28
C GLY A 89 -5.12 -5.66 -0.46
N ALA A 90 -4.66 -5.49 0.78
CA ALA A 90 -4.43 -6.59 1.70
C ALA A 90 -5.71 -7.40 1.96
N VAL A 91 -6.83 -6.71 2.23
CA VAL A 91 -8.14 -7.37 2.43
C VAL A 91 -8.57 -8.13 1.17
N GLN A 92 -8.47 -7.50 -0.01
CA GLN A 92 -8.80 -8.16 -1.28
C GLN A 92 -7.91 -9.39 -1.52
N GLY A 93 -6.61 -9.29 -1.28
CA GLY A 93 -5.66 -10.39 -1.41
C GLY A 93 -6.01 -11.58 -0.53
N LEU A 94 -6.44 -11.32 0.72
CA LEU A 94 -6.89 -12.36 1.65
C LEU A 94 -8.18 -13.03 1.18
N VAL A 95 -9.16 -12.27 0.70
CA VAL A 95 -10.41 -12.81 0.13
C VAL A 95 -10.09 -13.68 -1.09
N GLU A 96 -9.23 -13.21 -2.00
CA GLU A 96 -8.83 -13.98 -3.18
C GLU A 96 -8.09 -15.27 -2.80
N ALA A 97 -7.19 -15.18 -1.81
CA ALA A 97 -6.48 -16.34 -1.28
C ALA A 97 -7.42 -17.43 -0.70
N GLN A 98 -8.57 -17.02 -0.15
CA GLN A 98 -9.55 -17.95 0.41
C GLN A 98 -10.51 -18.50 -0.64
N THR A 99 -10.88 -17.71 -1.64
CA THR A 99 -11.99 -18.02 -2.56
C THR A 99 -11.53 -18.56 -3.91
N SER A 100 -10.29 -18.32 -4.35
CA SER A 100 -9.78 -18.79 -5.63
C SER A 100 -9.79 -20.31 -5.73
N ARG A 101 -10.28 -20.84 -6.86
CA ARG A 101 -10.28 -22.29 -7.17
C ARG A 101 -8.92 -22.78 -7.67
N ASP A 102 -8.08 -21.92 -8.22
CA ASP A 102 -6.72 -22.25 -8.65
C ASP A 102 -5.77 -22.28 -7.44
N ALA A 103 -5.23 -23.47 -7.15
CA ALA A 103 -4.28 -23.66 -6.03
C ALA A 103 -2.99 -22.85 -6.18
N THR A 104 -2.55 -22.55 -7.41
CA THR A 104 -1.38 -21.70 -7.65
C THR A 104 -1.69 -20.24 -7.34
N MET A 105 -2.87 -19.78 -7.79
CA MET A 105 -3.37 -18.44 -7.45
C MET A 105 -3.54 -18.28 -5.95
N ARG A 106 -4.20 -19.23 -5.26
CA ARG A 106 -4.34 -19.17 -3.79
C ARG A 106 -3.02 -18.98 -3.08
N ARG A 107 -2.01 -19.80 -3.40
CA ARG A 107 -0.68 -19.70 -2.76
C ARG A 107 0.00 -18.36 -3.06
N ALA A 108 -0.11 -17.88 -4.27
CA ALA A 108 0.44 -16.58 -4.65
C ALA A 108 -0.23 -15.45 -3.89
N MET A 109 -1.56 -15.42 -3.88
CA MET A 109 -2.34 -14.39 -3.18
C MET A 109 -2.14 -14.44 -1.66
N GLN A 110 -2.01 -15.64 -1.07
CA GLN A 110 -1.68 -15.78 0.36
C GLN A 110 -0.32 -15.14 0.70
N SER A 111 0.68 -15.33 -0.15
CA SER A 111 2.01 -14.72 0.04
C SER A 111 1.95 -13.22 -0.11
N ILE A 112 1.32 -12.72 -1.18
CA ILE A 112 1.16 -11.29 -1.45
C ILE A 112 0.38 -10.64 -0.31
N ALA A 113 -0.79 -11.13 0.05
CA ALA A 113 -1.62 -10.54 1.10
C ALA A 113 -0.90 -10.44 2.47
N THR A 114 -0.04 -11.41 2.79
CA THR A 114 0.79 -11.34 4.00
C THR A 114 1.79 -10.18 3.94
N ASP A 115 2.35 -9.90 2.77
CA ASP A 115 3.27 -8.79 2.56
C ASP A 115 2.51 -7.45 2.54
N GLU A 116 1.33 -7.38 1.89
CA GLU A 116 0.47 -6.21 1.86
C GLU A 116 0.00 -5.77 3.25
N CYS A 117 -0.28 -6.71 4.15
CA CYS A 117 -0.56 -6.35 5.56
C CYS A 117 0.60 -5.57 6.18
N ARG A 118 1.86 -5.96 5.90
CA ARG A 118 3.04 -5.22 6.40
C ARG A 118 3.23 -3.88 5.70
N HIS A 119 2.88 -3.77 4.43
CA HIS A 119 2.90 -2.49 3.70
C HIS A 119 1.87 -1.52 4.30
N ALA A 120 0.68 -2.00 4.60
CA ALA A 120 -0.33 -1.21 5.31
C ALA A 120 0.16 -0.79 6.71
N GLU A 121 0.78 -1.70 7.49
CA GLU A 121 1.38 -1.37 8.79
C GLU A 121 2.47 -0.28 8.67
N LEU A 122 3.33 -0.37 7.67
CA LEU A 122 4.32 0.67 7.35
C LEU A 122 3.64 2.01 7.06
N ALA A 123 2.61 2.02 6.22
CA ALA A 123 1.90 3.25 5.85
C ALA A 123 1.26 3.92 7.08
N TRP A 124 0.64 3.15 7.97
CA TRP A 124 0.09 3.67 9.23
C TRP A 124 1.19 4.18 10.17
N ALA A 125 2.35 3.53 10.21
CA ALA A 125 3.50 4.01 10.98
C ALA A 125 4.08 5.33 10.41
N VAL A 126 4.16 5.46 9.09
CA VAL A 126 4.53 6.72 8.41
C VAL A 126 3.50 7.82 8.71
N HIS A 127 2.20 7.50 8.65
CA HIS A 127 1.14 8.44 9.00
C HIS A 127 1.28 8.94 10.44
N ALA A 128 1.44 8.03 11.40
CA ALA A 128 1.62 8.39 12.81
C ALA A 128 2.88 9.26 13.06
N TRP A 129 3.95 9.01 12.31
CA TRP A 129 5.17 9.81 12.35
C TRP A 129 5.00 11.19 11.71
N ALA A 130 4.31 11.29 10.57
CA ALA A 130 4.17 12.54 9.82
C ALA A 130 3.16 13.50 10.43
N MET A 131 1.99 13.02 10.87
CA MET A 131 0.86 13.84 11.33
C MET A 131 1.21 14.88 12.40
N PRO A 132 1.98 14.58 13.47
CA PRO A 132 2.37 15.57 14.48
C PRO A 132 3.25 16.70 13.94
N ARG A 133 3.88 16.52 12.77
CA ARG A 133 4.82 17.46 12.12
C ARG A 133 4.13 18.41 11.14
N LEU A 134 2.86 18.15 10.83
CA LEU A 134 2.04 18.97 9.93
C LEU A 134 1.33 20.10 10.68
N THR A 135 1.00 21.17 9.97
CA THR A 135 0.13 22.22 10.46
C THR A 135 -1.30 21.72 10.66
N GLY A 136 -2.13 22.49 11.37
CA GLY A 136 -3.53 22.13 11.57
C GLY A 136 -4.34 22.03 10.27
N ASP A 137 -4.06 22.89 9.29
CA ASP A 137 -4.74 22.88 7.99
C ASP A 137 -4.32 21.67 7.15
N GLU A 138 -3.03 21.34 7.13
CA GLU A 138 -2.51 20.18 6.43
C GLU A 138 -3.07 18.87 7.02
N ARG A 139 -3.12 18.74 8.37
CA ARG A 139 -3.76 17.57 9.02
C ARG A 139 -5.21 17.41 8.58
N ARG A 140 -5.99 18.49 8.61
CA ARG A 140 -7.39 18.45 8.14
C ARG A 140 -7.52 18.08 6.67
N ALA A 141 -6.58 18.48 5.84
CA ALA A 141 -6.56 18.10 4.42
C ALA A 141 -6.28 16.60 4.26
N VAL A 142 -5.31 16.04 4.99
CA VAL A 142 -5.01 14.60 5.01
C VAL A 142 -6.23 13.78 5.48
N GLU A 143 -6.86 14.18 6.58
CA GLU A 143 -8.04 13.50 7.11
C GLU A 143 -9.24 13.51 6.13
N ARG A 144 -9.45 14.62 5.41
CA ARG A 144 -10.47 14.68 4.35
C ARG A 144 -10.16 13.73 3.22
N ALA A 145 -8.92 13.73 2.72
CA ALA A 145 -8.51 12.86 1.63
C ALA A 145 -8.67 11.35 1.98
N MET A 146 -8.38 10.97 3.22
CA MET A 146 -8.64 9.60 3.70
C MET A 146 -10.14 9.26 3.65
N LYS A 147 -11.00 10.14 4.15
CA LYS A 147 -12.46 9.94 4.11
C LYS A 147 -12.98 9.80 2.68
N ASP A 148 -12.49 10.64 1.77
CA ASP A 148 -12.88 10.61 0.36
C ASP A 148 -12.42 9.29 -0.29
N ALA A 149 -11.21 8.80 0.00
CA ALA A 149 -10.71 7.54 -0.50
C ALA A 149 -11.53 6.33 0.01
N VAL A 150 -11.91 6.33 1.28
CA VAL A 150 -12.80 5.29 1.86
C VAL A 150 -14.17 5.33 1.18
N ALA A 151 -14.75 6.52 0.98
CA ALA A 151 -16.05 6.67 0.31
C ALA A 151 -15.99 6.18 -1.16
N GLU A 152 -14.90 6.46 -1.87
CA GLU A 152 -14.67 5.98 -3.24
C GLU A 152 -14.63 4.44 -3.31
N ILE A 153 -13.91 3.80 -2.38
CA ILE A 153 -13.84 2.35 -2.30
C ILE A 153 -15.22 1.77 -1.95
N ALA A 154 -15.91 2.34 -0.98
CA ALA A 154 -17.24 1.87 -0.55
C ALA A 154 -18.28 1.96 -1.68
N ALA A 155 -18.18 2.98 -2.54
CA ALA A 155 -19.07 3.12 -3.70
C ALA A 155 -18.81 2.05 -4.78
N ARG A 156 -17.56 1.60 -4.92
CA ARG A 156 -17.16 0.58 -5.93
C ARG A 156 -17.34 -0.86 -5.44
N ASP A 157 -17.03 -1.10 -4.18
CA ASP A 157 -17.07 -2.42 -3.54
C ASP A 157 -17.64 -2.35 -2.12
N PRO A 158 -18.99 -2.26 -1.99
CA PRO A 158 -19.64 -2.19 -0.70
C PRO A 158 -19.40 -3.42 0.21
N ARG A 159 -19.08 -4.58 -0.39
CA ARG A 159 -18.87 -5.82 0.38
C ARG A 159 -17.53 -5.79 1.12
N THR A 160 -16.49 -5.31 0.47
CA THR A 160 -15.14 -5.22 1.07
C THR A 160 -15.01 -3.98 1.96
N ALA A 161 -15.81 -2.94 1.75
CA ALA A 161 -15.75 -1.71 2.53
C ALA A 161 -15.97 -1.93 4.04
N SER A 162 -16.83 -2.84 4.44
CA SER A 162 -17.07 -3.17 5.85
C SER A 162 -15.86 -3.85 6.50
N LEU A 163 -15.12 -4.66 5.76
CA LEU A 163 -13.89 -5.31 6.22
C LEU A 163 -12.75 -4.30 6.30
N LEU A 164 -12.66 -3.39 5.31
CA LEU A 164 -11.69 -2.31 5.30
C LEU A 164 -11.80 -1.46 6.56
N PHE A 165 -13.02 -1.08 6.96
CA PHE A 165 -13.25 -0.25 8.15
C PHE A 165 -12.73 -0.90 9.44
N ASN A 166 -12.85 -2.21 9.57
CA ASN A 166 -12.32 -2.94 10.72
C ASN A 166 -10.80 -3.05 10.68
N ALA A 167 -10.21 -3.32 9.52
CA ALA A 167 -8.76 -3.41 9.34
C ALA A 167 -8.08 -2.06 9.61
N GLU A 168 -8.63 -0.97 9.06
CA GLU A 168 -8.16 0.40 9.27
C GLU A 168 -8.13 0.77 10.77
N ARG A 169 -9.19 0.47 11.50
CA ARG A 169 -9.26 0.72 12.95
C ARG A 169 -8.21 -0.07 13.72
N ASN A 170 -8.01 -1.34 13.39
CA ASN A 170 -7.00 -2.18 14.05
C ASN A 170 -5.58 -1.67 13.80
N LEU A 171 -5.27 -1.24 12.59
CA LEU A 171 -3.96 -0.69 12.23
C LEU A 171 -3.71 0.66 12.89
N ALA A 172 -4.70 1.56 12.89
CA ALA A 172 -4.61 2.86 13.54
C ALA A 172 -4.37 2.74 15.07
N GLU A 173 -4.89 1.68 15.70
CA GLU A 173 -4.71 1.39 17.13
C GLU A 173 -3.48 0.52 17.43
N GLY A 174 -2.64 0.22 16.43
CA GLY A 174 -1.42 -0.58 16.60
C GLY A 174 -1.64 -2.05 16.92
N ARG A 175 -2.83 -2.58 16.65
CA ARG A 175 -3.20 -3.98 16.92
C ARG A 175 -2.84 -4.96 15.80
N GLY A 176 -2.18 -4.49 14.76
CA GLY A 176 -1.86 -5.27 13.55
C GLY A 176 -3.09 -5.54 12.67
N ALA A 177 -2.86 -5.99 11.45
CA ALA A 177 -3.93 -6.35 10.51
C ALA A 177 -4.57 -7.69 10.89
N ARG A 178 -5.37 -7.72 11.95
CA ARG A 178 -6.25 -8.87 12.25
C ARG A 178 -7.58 -8.65 11.55
N LEU A 179 -7.81 -9.43 10.52
CA LEU A 179 -9.07 -9.52 9.78
C LEU A 179 -9.97 -10.59 10.36
#